data_5a3d37421be905e8c588dc042a5ffed5
#
_entry.id   5a3d37421be905e8c588dc042a5ffed5
#
_cell.length_a   1.000
_cell.length_b   1.000
_cell.length_c   1.000
_cell.angle_alpha   90.00
_cell.angle_beta   90.00
_cell.angle_gamma   90.00
#
_symmetry.space_group_name_H-M   'P 1'
#
loop_
_entity.id
_entity.type
_entity.pdbx_description
1 polymer ?
#
loop_
_entity_poly.entity_id
_entity_poly.type
_entity_poly.pdbx_seq_one_letter_code
_entity_poly.pdbx_strand_id
1 'polypeptide(L)'
;MSVINGSDRNAVQIKPSAEGSFLVSGVLTFETAPSVWQSSVTLLGTLSNGGEDITFDLQGVSHTDSAGLALLIEWMRTAREQKKRITFKNLPPQMLAIATVSGLESILPMV
;
A
#
# COMPACT_ATOMS: atom_id res chain seq x y z
N MET A 1 -14.56 6.71 19.33
CA MET A 1 -13.91 6.57 19.26
C MET A 1 -13.12 6.90 19.28
N SER A 2 -12.86 6.97 19.06
CA SER A 2 -12.09 7.11 18.89
C SER A 2 -11.25 7.09 19.14
N VAL A 3 -11.11 6.85 19.26
CA VAL A 3 -10.31 6.71 19.44
C VAL A 3 -9.34 6.76 19.16
N ILE A 4 -9.14 6.64 19.21
CA ILE A 4 -8.08 6.52 18.57
C ILE A 4 -7.14 7.47 18.72
N ASN A 5 -7.20 8.30 19.17
CA ASN A 5 -6.54 9.21 19.56
C ASN A 5 -5.13 9.28 19.46
N GLY A 6 -4.37 9.01 20.43
CA GLY A 6 -2.93 9.08 20.41
C GLY A 6 -2.33 8.31 19.29
N SER A 7 -2.94 7.20 18.96
CA SER A 7 -2.45 6.38 17.87
C SER A 7 -2.69 7.01 16.51
N ASP A 8 -3.56 8.00 16.42
CA ASP A 8 -3.83 8.63 15.14
C ASP A 8 -2.63 9.31 14.55
N ARG A 9 -1.72 9.78 15.37
CA ARG A 9 -0.52 10.43 14.86
C ARG A 9 0.39 9.50 14.12
N ASN A 10 0.35 8.23 14.49
CA ASN A 10 1.16 7.21 13.85
C ASN A 10 0.33 6.29 12.98
N ALA A 11 -0.95 6.58 12.86
CA ALA A 11 -1.83 5.75 12.07
C ALA A 11 -1.49 5.91 10.60
N VAL A 12 -1.77 4.87 9.87
CA VAL A 12 -1.61 4.88 8.44
C VAL A 12 -2.97 5.21 7.83
N GLN A 13 -2.95 5.90 6.71
CA GLN A 13 -4.15 6.21 5.96
C GLN A 13 -3.97 5.81 4.51
N ILE A 14 -5.08 5.40 3.90
CA ILE A 14 -5.11 5.15 2.48
C ILE A 14 -6.31 5.91 1.94
N LYS A 15 -6.08 6.77 0.96
CA LYS A 15 -7.11 7.65 0.42
C LYS A 15 -7.11 7.61 -1.09
N PRO A 16 -8.29 7.62 -1.72
CA PRO A 16 -8.34 7.82 -3.16
C PRO A 16 -7.77 9.18 -3.51
N SER A 17 -6.96 9.26 -4.55
CA SER A 17 -6.41 10.54 -4.99
C SER A 17 -6.87 10.89 -6.39
N ALA A 18 -6.95 9.90 -7.26
CA ALA A 18 -7.47 10.06 -8.60
C ALA A 18 -8.07 8.72 -8.96
N GLU A 19 -8.73 8.63 -10.09
CA GLU A 19 -9.34 7.36 -10.49
C GLU A 19 -8.27 6.27 -10.57
N GLY A 20 -8.48 5.19 -9.81
CA GLY A 20 -7.53 4.09 -9.77
C GLY A 20 -6.25 4.38 -8.99
N SER A 21 -6.13 5.56 -8.38
CA SER A 21 -4.94 5.93 -7.61
C SER A 21 -5.26 6.13 -6.16
N PHE A 22 -4.35 5.71 -5.30
CA PHE A 22 -4.52 5.80 -3.86
C PHE A 22 -3.24 6.32 -3.23
N LEU A 23 -3.39 7.23 -2.28
CA LEU A 23 -2.26 7.76 -1.53
C LEU A 23 -2.21 7.06 -0.19
N VAL A 24 -1.06 6.47 0.12
CA VAL A 24 -0.81 5.81 1.38
C VAL A 24 0.11 6.70 2.20
N SER A 25 -0.24 6.98 3.43
CA SER A 25 0.55 7.87 4.27
C SER A 25 0.59 7.37 5.69
N GLY A 26 1.60 7.80 6.42
CA GLY A 26 1.78 7.45 7.83
C GLY A 26 2.74 6.30 8.03
N VAL A 27 2.58 5.59 9.13
CA VAL A 27 3.46 4.50 9.52
C VAL A 27 2.90 3.19 8.98
N LEU A 28 3.67 2.52 8.15
CA LEU A 28 3.24 1.27 7.50
C LEU A 28 4.11 0.14 8.01
N THR A 29 3.72 -0.44 9.13
CA THR A 29 4.48 -1.45 9.83
C THR A 29 3.60 -2.64 10.18
N PHE A 30 4.22 -3.62 10.78
CA PHE A 30 3.55 -4.79 11.31
C PHE A 30 2.33 -4.43 12.18
N GLU A 31 2.39 -3.31 12.92
CA GLU A 31 1.26 -2.92 13.77
C GLU A 31 0.10 -2.34 12.98
N THR A 32 0.38 -1.64 11.89
CA THR A 32 -0.65 -0.94 11.13
C THR A 32 -1.09 -1.68 9.89
N ALA A 33 -0.30 -2.62 9.40
CA ALA A 33 -0.60 -3.31 8.14
C ALA A 33 -1.99 -3.96 8.12
N PRO A 34 -2.46 -4.61 9.20
CA PRO A 34 -3.80 -5.20 9.15
C PRO A 34 -4.90 -4.17 8.90
N SER A 35 -4.81 -2.99 9.52
CA SER A 35 -5.87 -2.01 9.32
C SER A 35 -5.79 -1.38 7.94
N VAL A 36 -4.58 -1.19 7.40
CA VAL A 36 -4.44 -0.71 6.03
C VAL A 36 -5.00 -1.72 5.05
N TRP A 37 -4.72 -3.00 5.28
CA TRP A 37 -5.24 -4.05 4.43
C TRP A 37 -6.76 -4.00 4.41
N GLN A 38 -7.40 -3.89 5.57
CA GLN A 38 -8.85 -3.82 5.66
C GLN A 38 -9.40 -2.62 4.87
N SER A 39 -8.79 -1.45 5.06
CA SER A 39 -9.22 -0.26 4.34
C SER A 39 -9.03 -0.40 2.84
N SER A 40 -7.92 -1.02 2.43
CA SER A 40 -7.63 -1.16 1.01
C SER A 40 -8.60 -2.12 0.33
N VAL A 41 -8.99 -3.18 1.00
CA VAL A 41 -9.94 -4.13 0.45
C VAL A 41 -11.27 -3.42 0.15
N THR A 42 -11.71 -2.57 1.07
CA THR A 42 -12.94 -1.80 0.87
C THR A 42 -12.80 -0.87 -0.34
N LEU A 43 -11.68 -0.15 -0.42
CA LEU A 43 -11.49 0.80 -1.51
C LEU A 43 -11.35 0.11 -2.86
N LEU A 44 -10.60 -1.00 -2.91
CA LEU A 44 -10.43 -1.72 -4.16
C LEU A 44 -11.75 -2.34 -4.62
N GLY A 45 -12.63 -2.66 -3.68
CA GLY A 45 -13.94 -3.18 -4.01
C GLY A 45 -14.84 -2.17 -4.70
N THR A 46 -14.49 -0.88 -4.66
CA THR A 46 -15.29 0.14 -5.35
C THR A 46 -14.91 0.27 -6.82
N LEU A 47 -13.83 -0.36 -7.25
CA LEU A 47 -13.38 -0.26 -8.63
C LEU A 47 -14.12 -1.26 -9.49
N SER A 48 -14.29 -0.91 -10.77
CA SER A 48 -14.89 -1.83 -11.73
C SER A 48 -14.00 -3.03 -11.94
N ASN A 49 -14.60 -4.16 -12.25
CA ASN A 49 -13.83 -5.37 -12.55
C ASN A 49 -13.10 -5.21 -13.88
N GLY A 50 -11.80 -5.51 -13.83
CA GLY A 50 -10.97 -5.49 -15.02
C GLY A 50 -10.69 -4.10 -15.55
N GLY A 51 -9.77 -3.99 -16.46
CA GLY A 51 -9.56 -2.80 -17.26
C GLY A 51 -8.85 -1.63 -16.63
N GLU A 52 -9.04 -1.37 -15.37
CA GLU A 52 -8.41 -0.22 -14.74
C GLU A 52 -7.09 -0.59 -14.09
N ASP A 53 -6.11 0.29 -14.22
CA ASP A 53 -4.85 0.13 -13.52
C ASP A 53 -5.00 0.71 -12.12
N ILE A 54 -4.25 0.15 -11.18
CA ILE A 54 -4.24 0.61 -9.80
C ILE A 54 -2.86 1.18 -9.52
N THR A 55 -2.81 2.36 -8.94
CA THR A 55 -1.55 2.97 -8.53
C THR A 55 -1.61 3.28 -7.05
N PHE A 56 -0.59 2.83 -6.32
CA PHE A 56 -0.41 3.22 -4.93
C PHE A 56 0.78 4.16 -4.84
N ASP A 57 0.54 5.37 -4.36
CA ASP A 57 1.59 6.35 -4.14
C ASP A 57 1.97 6.28 -2.67
N LEU A 58 3.21 5.92 -2.41
CA LEU A 58 3.70 5.70 -1.06
C LEU A 58 4.49 6.89 -0.53
N GLN A 59 4.39 8.03 -1.20
CA GLN A 59 5.16 9.21 -0.84
C GLN A 59 4.90 9.65 0.60
N GLY A 60 3.71 9.45 1.10
CA GLY A 60 3.34 9.86 2.45
C GLY A 60 3.75 8.89 3.55
N VAL A 61 4.34 7.75 3.19
CA VAL A 61 4.75 6.76 4.19
C VAL A 61 6.01 7.27 4.89
N SER A 62 5.91 7.49 6.20
CA SER A 62 6.99 8.09 6.98
C SER A 62 7.91 7.05 7.60
N HIS A 63 7.43 5.84 7.79
CA HIS A 63 8.22 4.78 8.40
C HIS A 63 7.61 3.44 8.00
N THR A 64 8.45 2.45 7.77
CA THR A 64 7.98 1.14 7.34
C THR A 64 8.95 0.05 7.80
N ASP A 65 8.47 -1.18 7.77
CA ASP A 65 9.28 -2.37 8.04
C ASP A 65 8.92 -3.44 7.01
N SER A 66 9.35 -4.67 7.24
CA SER A 66 9.11 -5.74 6.28
C SER A 66 7.62 -6.08 6.12
N ALA A 67 6.79 -5.75 7.11
CA ALA A 67 5.35 -5.96 6.96
C ALA A 67 4.76 -5.02 5.91
N GLY A 68 5.32 -3.81 5.77
CA GLY A 68 4.90 -2.92 4.70
C GLY A 68 5.19 -3.51 3.34
N LEU A 69 6.35 -4.12 3.17
CA LEU A 69 6.69 -4.77 1.92
C LEU A 69 5.76 -5.95 1.65
N ALA A 70 5.47 -6.74 2.68
CA ALA A 70 4.54 -7.86 2.53
C ALA A 70 3.17 -7.39 2.07
N LEU A 71 2.74 -6.23 2.55
CA LEU A 71 1.46 -5.66 2.15
C LEU A 71 1.45 -5.33 0.67
N LEU A 72 2.56 -4.79 0.14
CA LEU A 72 2.65 -4.52 -1.29
C LEU A 72 2.46 -5.81 -2.09
N ILE A 73 3.03 -6.90 -1.61
CA ILE A 73 2.92 -8.18 -2.30
C ILE A 73 1.48 -8.68 -2.27
N GLU A 74 0.78 -8.49 -1.16
CA GLU A 74 -0.63 -8.87 -1.08
C GLU A 74 -1.48 -8.02 -2.03
N TRP A 75 -1.19 -6.74 -2.16
CA TRP A 75 -1.88 -5.90 -3.11
C TRP A 75 -1.62 -6.36 -4.56
N MET A 76 -0.39 -6.78 -4.85
CA MET A 76 -0.07 -7.32 -6.18
C MET A 76 -0.89 -8.57 -6.47
N ARG A 77 -1.00 -9.45 -5.48
CA ARG A 77 -1.79 -10.68 -5.63
C ARG A 77 -3.25 -10.36 -5.89
N THR A 78 -3.80 -9.42 -5.11
CA THR A 78 -5.21 -9.03 -5.24
C THR A 78 -5.47 -8.42 -6.61
N ALA A 79 -4.56 -7.55 -7.08
CA ALA A 79 -4.72 -6.95 -8.39
C ALA A 79 -4.72 -8.01 -9.48
N ARG A 80 -3.83 -8.98 -9.37
CA ARG A 80 -3.78 -10.07 -10.35
C ARG A 80 -5.09 -10.85 -10.37
N GLU A 81 -5.64 -11.13 -9.21
CA GLU A 81 -6.90 -11.86 -9.11
C GLU A 81 -8.04 -11.10 -9.76
N GLN A 82 -7.97 -9.77 -9.73
CA GLN A 82 -8.98 -8.91 -10.33
C GLN A 82 -8.64 -8.54 -11.77
N LYS A 83 -7.57 -9.10 -12.31
CA LYS A 83 -7.10 -8.85 -13.68
C LYS A 83 -6.80 -7.38 -13.90
N LYS A 84 -6.21 -6.74 -12.90
CA LYS A 84 -5.79 -5.35 -12.95
C LYS A 84 -4.28 -5.28 -12.84
N ARG A 85 -3.70 -4.23 -13.43
CA ARG A 85 -2.29 -3.94 -13.25
C ARG A 85 -2.12 -3.01 -12.08
N ILE A 86 -1.07 -3.24 -11.30
CA ILE A 86 -0.77 -2.40 -10.16
C ILE A 86 0.62 -1.79 -10.34
N THR A 87 0.78 -0.58 -9.88
CA THR A 87 2.05 0.12 -9.91
C THR A 87 2.24 0.85 -8.59
N PHE A 88 3.47 0.85 -8.10
CA PHE A 88 3.81 1.56 -6.88
C PHE A 88 4.70 2.75 -7.23
N LYS A 89 4.36 3.91 -6.67
CA LYS A 89 5.12 5.14 -6.88
C LYS A 89 5.75 5.56 -5.57
N ASN A 90 6.93 6.12 -5.65
CA ASN A 90 7.60 6.77 -4.52
C ASN A 90 7.80 5.82 -3.33
N LEU A 91 8.34 4.64 -3.59
CA LEU A 91 8.66 3.73 -2.51
C LEU A 91 9.58 4.41 -1.52
N PRO A 92 9.28 4.32 -0.22
CA PRO A 92 10.20 4.86 0.79
C PRO A 92 11.55 4.19 0.67
N PRO A 93 12.65 4.93 0.86
CA PRO A 93 13.99 4.32 0.77
C PRO A 93 14.15 3.12 1.69
N GLN A 94 13.56 3.16 2.86
CA GLN A 94 13.63 2.06 3.82
C GLN A 94 12.99 0.79 3.26
N MET A 95 11.84 0.94 2.60
CA MET A 95 11.15 -0.20 2.00
C MET A 95 11.94 -0.74 0.81
N LEU A 96 12.50 0.15 0.00
CA LEU A 96 13.30 -0.27 -1.14
C LEU A 96 14.54 -1.04 -0.66
N ALA A 97 15.17 -0.58 0.42
CA ALA A 97 16.32 -1.27 0.98
C ALA A 97 15.95 -2.69 1.43
N ILE A 98 14.81 -2.85 2.08
CA ILE A 98 14.35 -4.17 2.52
C ILE A 98 14.09 -5.05 1.29
N ALA A 99 13.46 -4.50 0.27
CA ALA A 99 13.17 -5.25 -0.94
C ALA A 99 14.43 -5.73 -1.63
N THR A 100 15.45 -4.88 -1.66
CA THR A 100 16.73 -5.21 -2.29
C THR A 100 17.42 -6.36 -1.55
N VAL A 101 17.48 -6.26 -0.22
CA VAL A 101 18.11 -7.31 0.60
C VAL A 101 17.36 -8.63 0.46
N SER A 102 16.05 -8.57 0.32
CA SER A 102 15.21 -9.76 0.23
C SER A 102 15.13 -10.33 -1.18
N GLY A 103 15.75 -9.68 -2.15
CA GLY A 103 15.70 -10.15 -3.53
C GLY A 103 14.37 -9.89 -4.22
N LEU A 104 13.57 -8.99 -3.69
CA LEU A 104 12.23 -8.75 -4.22
C LEU A 104 12.15 -7.50 -5.09
N GLU A 105 13.24 -6.76 -5.19
CA GLU A 105 13.24 -5.50 -5.92
C GLU A 105 12.78 -5.69 -7.37
N SER A 106 13.23 -6.75 -7.99
CA SER A 106 12.94 -6.97 -9.42
C SER A 106 11.50 -7.37 -9.70
N ILE A 107 10.75 -7.79 -8.69
CA ILE A 107 9.36 -8.19 -8.92
C ILE A 107 8.36 -7.08 -8.59
N LEU A 108 8.82 -5.99 -7.98
CA LEU A 108 7.92 -4.90 -7.61
C LEU A 108 7.70 -3.98 -8.82
N PRO A 109 6.44 -3.78 -9.24
CA PRO A 109 6.15 -2.91 -10.38
C PRO A 109 6.22 -1.44 -9.95
N MET A 110 7.42 -0.88 -9.98
CA MET A 110 7.68 0.48 -9.53
C MET A 110 7.79 1.44 -10.70
N VAL A 111 7.44 2.69 -10.42
CA VAL A 111 7.66 3.79 -11.38
C VAL A 111 8.56 4.82 -10.75
#